data_fcfebca4f7ccae8b505611bc85409ea7
#
_entry.id   fcfebca4f7ccae8b505611bc85409ea7
#
_cell.length_a   1.000
_cell.length_b   1.000
_cell.length_c   1.000
_cell.angle_alpha   90.00
_cell.angle_beta   90.00
_cell.angle_gamma   90.00
#
_symmetry.space_group_name_H-M   'P 1'
#
loop_
_entity.id
_entity.type
_entity.pdbx_description
1 polymer ?
#
loop_
_entity_poly.entity_id
_entity_poly.type
_entity_poly.pdbx_seq_one_letter_code
_entity_poly.pdbx_strand_id
1 'polypeptide(L)'
;GAGKTSLLRLMAGEWAPQAGRMLLHGTSATQNPAQYRAQVFWRDPRAPWPQAMTAQDWAAGLRTVHARWSEEDWHAHVVGWGIAGHLHKAMHQLSAGSQRKVLMAGALASGAPLTLLDEPLAGLAKASIAYLLQALQREASAPRTSGRVLVVAHYDALGDLPWRHRVVLPE
;
A
#
# COMPACT_ATOMS: atom_id res chain seq x y z
N GLY A 1 14.83 -3.31 12.92
CA GLY A 1 15.22 -2.05 13.51
C GLY A 1 15.76 -0.97 12.58
N ALA A 2 16.11 -1.26 11.31
CA ALA A 2 16.77 -0.33 10.37
C ALA A 2 15.95 0.94 9.96
N GLY A 3 14.81 1.24 10.58
CA GLY A 3 14.05 2.45 10.28
C GLY A 3 13.15 2.40 9.04
N LYS A 4 12.93 1.25 8.41
CA LYS A 4 12.08 1.12 7.21
C LYS A 4 10.69 1.72 7.38
N THR A 5 9.97 1.33 8.42
CA THR A 5 8.63 1.87 8.73
C THR A 5 8.67 3.38 9.01
N SER A 6 9.71 3.85 9.71
CA SER A 6 9.92 5.28 9.99
C SER A 6 10.08 6.08 8.70
N LEU A 7 10.85 5.55 7.74
CA LEU A 7 10.99 6.15 6.43
C LEU A 7 9.65 6.19 5.67
N LEU A 8 8.87 5.10 5.70
CA LEU A 8 7.54 5.10 5.07
C LEU A 8 6.59 6.12 5.72
N ARG A 9 6.61 6.29 7.04
CA ARG A 9 5.81 7.30 7.75
C ARG A 9 6.20 8.73 7.38
N LEU A 10 7.51 8.98 7.21
CA LEU A 10 7.99 10.25 6.66
C LEU A 10 7.44 10.45 5.24
N MET A 11 7.59 9.46 4.36
CA MET A 11 7.09 9.52 2.99
C MET A 11 5.57 9.67 2.93
N ALA A 12 4.84 9.13 3.89
CA ALA A 12 3.40 9.28 4.02
C ALA A 12 2.96 10.69 4.46
N GLY A 13 3.89 11.52 4.91
CA GLY A 13 3.59 12.83 5.47
C GLY A 13 2.95 12.77 6.87
N GLU A 14 3.13 11.64 7.59
CA GLU A 14 2.74 11.53 9.01
C GLU A 14 3.72 12.27 9.90
N TRP A 15 4.99 12.26 9.53
CA TRP A 15 6.07 12.93 10.25
C TRP A 15 6.73 14.00 9.39
N ALA A 16 7.14 15.08 10.03
CA ALA A 16 7.97 16.09 9.37
C ALA A 16 9.43 15.64 9.35
N PRO A 17 10.17 15.82 8.23
CA PRO A 17 11.61 15.58 8.20
C PRO A 17 12.34 16.59 9.08
N GLN A 18 13.40 16.15 9.77
CA GLN A 18 14.27 17.04 10.56
C GLN A 18 15.05 18.02 9.68
N ALA A 19 15.37 17.61 8.46
CA ALA A 19 16.05 18.43 7.46
C ALA A 19 15.59 18.00 6.05
N GLY A 20 15.73 18.91 5.10
CA GLY A 20 15.29 18.69 3.73
C GLY A 20 13.78 18.90 3.54
N ARG A 21 13.28 18.41 2.41
CA ARG A 21 11.85 18.57 2.05
C ARG A 21 11.36 17.37 1.27
N MET A 22 10.07 17.09 1.40
CA MET A 22 9.39 16.04 0.65
C MET A 22 8.39 16.68 -0.31
N LEU A 23 8.54 16.34 -1.57
CA LEU A 23 7.68 16.84 -2.65
C LEU A 23 7.11 15.66 -3.43
N LEU A 24 5.82 15.72 -3.73
CA LEU A 24 5.12 14.78 -4.61
C LEU A 24 4.34 15.58 -5.64
N HIS A 25 4.69 15.46 -6.91
CA HIS A 25 4.13 16.27 -8.01
C HIS A 25 4.12 17.77 -7.70
N GLY A 26 5.20 18.29 -7.11
CA GLY A 26 5.31 19.69 -6.72
C GLY A 26 4.61 20.07 -5.40
N THR A 27 3.82 19.17 -4.80
CA THR A 27 3.14 19.42 -3.52
C THR A 27 4.06 19.09 -2.36
N SER A 28 4.27 20.05 -1.46
CA SER A 28 5.11 19.88 -0.27
C SER A 28 4.34 19.19 0.86
N ALA A 29 4.95 18.18 1.46
CA ALA A 29 4.39 17.48 2.62
C ALA A 29 4.24 18.38 3.87
N THR A 30 5.07 19.40 4.00
CA THR A 30 5.05 20.32 5.14
C THR A 30 4.23 21.57 4.90
N GLN A 31 4.23 22.10 3.67
CA GLN A 31 3.48 23.33 3.34
C GLN A 31 2.01 23.03 2.99
N ASN A 32 1.75 21.91 2.33
CA ASN A 32 0.40 21.50 1.89
C ASN A 32 0.10 20.06 2.33
N PRO A 33 0.09 19.76 3.64
CA PRO A 33 0.05 18.38 4.13
C PRO A 33 -1.22 17.61 3.73
N ALA A 34 -2.38 18.27 3.68
CA ALA A 34 -3.63 17.64 3.28
C ALA A 34 -3.58 17.23 1.79
N GLN A 35 -3.14 18.13 0.91
CA GLN A 35 -3.02 17.87 -0.52
C GLN A 35 -1.93 16.83 -0.82
N TYR A 36 -0.83 16.84 -0.06
CA TYR A 36 0.21 15.81 -0.17
C TYR A 36 -0.35 14.44 0.19
N ARG A 37 -0.96 14.28 1.37
CA ARG A 37 -1.52 13.01 1.84
C ARG A 37 -2.65 12.47 0.97
N ALA A 38 -3.43 13.32 0.31
CA ALA A 38 -4.44 12.89 -0.65
C ALA A 38 -3.86 12.14 -1.87
N GLN A 39 -2.55 12.33 -2.14
CA GLN A 39 -1.84 11.63 -3.21
C GLN A 39 -1.13 10.34 -2.74
N VAL A 40 -1.20 10.02 -1.45
CA VAL A 40 -0.46 8.90 -0.85
C VAL A 40 -1.42 7.84 -0.36
N PHE A 41 -1.19 6.59 -0.78
CA PHE A 41 -1.75 5.44 -0.07
C PHE A 41 -0.73 5.00 0.98
N TRP A 42 -1.15 5.05 2.23
CA TRP A 42 -0.41 4.53 3.36
C TRP A 42 -1.34 4.01 4.45
N ARG A 43 -1.04 2.84 4.97
CA ARG A 43 -1.60 2.33 6.22
C ARG A 43 -0.55 1.46 6.90
N ASP A 44 -0.24 1.75 8.15
CA ASP A 44 0.60 0.85 8.97
C ASP A 44 -0.12 -0.50 9.09
N PRO A 45 0.46 -1.59 8.62
CA PRO A 45 -0.16 -2.91 8.68
C PRO A 45 -0.36 -3.44 10.10
N ARG A 46 0.28 -2.83 11.09
CA ARG A 46 0.17 -3.16 12.51
C ARG A 46 -0.88 -2.32 13.24
N ALA A 47 -1.34 -1.24 12.61
CA ALA A 47 -2.39 -0.42 13.20
C ALA A 47 -3.69 -1.22 13.35
N PRO A 48 -4.37 -1.14 14.50
CA PRO A 48 -5.62 -1.83 14.70
C PRO A 48 -6.68 -1.35 13.70
N TRP A 49 -7.57 -2.24 13.33
CA TRP A 49 -8.73 -1.88 12.52
C TRP A 49 -9.82 -1.28 13.41
N PRO A 50 -10.52 -0.25 12.94
CA PRO A 50 -11.68 0.28 13.65
C PRO A 50 -12.70 -0.84 13.91
N GLN A 51 -13.33 -0.80 15.09
CA GLN A 51 -14.36 -1.77 15.45
C GLN A 51 -15.52 -1.71 14.45
N ALA A 52 -16.04 -2.85 14.06
CA ALA A 52 -17.11 -3.04 13.08
C ALA A 52 -16.79 -2.64 11.63
N MET A 53 -15.61 -2.06 11.32
CA MET A 53 -15.24 -1.77 9.93
C MET A 53 -15.09 -3.07 9.15
N THR A 54 -15.84 -3.19 8.04
CA THR A 54 -15.71 -4.29 7.09
C THR A 54 -14.68 -3.95 6.01
N ALA A 55 -14.22 -4.98 5.28
CA ALA A 55 -13.34 -4.75 4.11
C ALA A 55 -14.06 -3.94 3.04
N GLN A 56 -15.36 -4.12 2.87
CA GLN A 56 -16.18 -3.39 1.92
C GLN A 56 -16.32 -1.91 2.30
N ASP A 57 -16.57 -1.60 3.58
CA ASP A 57 -16.65 -0.22 4.08
C ASP A 57 -15.33 0.50 3.92
N TRP A 58 -14.22 -0.19 4.24
CA TRP A 58 -12.90 0.36 4.07
C TRP A 58 -12.58 0.69 2.60
N ALA A 59 -12.89 -0.21 1.66
CA ALA A 59 -12.73 0.02 0.23
C ALA A 59 -13.60 1.19 -0.25
N ALA A 60 -14.84 1.31 0.24
CA ALA A 60 -15.70 2.44 -0.04
C ALA A 60 -15.08 3.78 0.42
N GLY A 61 -14.45 3.79 1.61
CA GLY A 61 -13.70 4.94 2.09
C GLY A 61 -12.50 5.29 1.19
N LEU A 62 -11.72 4.31 0.75
CA LEU A 62 -10.60 4.54 -0.17
C LEU A 62 -11.05 5.13 -1.50
N ARG A 63 -12.20 4.69 -2.03
CA ARG A 63 -12.80 5.21 -3.25
C ARG A 63 -13.10 6.71 -3.16
N THR A 64 -13.46 7.21 -2.00
CA THR A 64 -13.72 8.65 -1.81
C THR A 64 -12.45 9.49 -1.70
N VAL A 65 -11.35 8.88 -1.23
CA VAL A 65 -10.06 9.58 -1.01
C VAL A 65 -9.18 9.56 -2.26
N HIS A 66 -9.17 8.43 -2.99
CA HIS A 66 -8.28 8.23 -4.12
C HIS A 66 -9.02 8.43 -5.45
N ALA A 67 -8.81 9.56 -6.10
CA ALA A 67 -9.46 9.91 -7.36
C ALA A 67 -9.15 8.92 -8.52
N ARG A 68 -8.06 8.14 -8.39
CA ARG A 68 -7.64 7.12 -9.37
C ARG A 68 -7.99 5.70 -8.93
N TRP A 69 -8.90 5.55 -7.97
CA TRP A 69 -9.39 4.24 -7.55
C TRP A 69 -9.91 3.44 -8.75
N SER A 70 -9.48 2.18 -8.84
CA SER A 70 -9.93 1.23 -9.86
C SER A 70 -10.81 0.14 -9.23
N GLU A 71 -12.09 0.17 -9.55
CA GLU A 71 -13.03 -0.87 -9.12
C GLU A 71 -12.71 -2.21 -9.76
N GLU A 72 -12.24 -2.18 -11.00
CA GLU A 72 -11.81 -3.37 -11.74
C GLU A 72 -10.62 -4.05 -11.04
N ASP A 73 -9.59 -3.27 -10.65
CA ASP A 73 -8.43 -3.80 -9.94
C ASP A 73 -8.79 -4.31 -8.55
N TRP A 74 -9.66 -3.59 -7.82
CA TRP A 74 -10.18 -4.05 -6.54
C TRP A 74 -10.83 -5.41 -6.69
N HIS A 75 -11.76 -5.56 -7.64
CA HIS A 75 -12.46 -6.82 -7.88
C HIS A 75 -11.48 -7.92 -8.31
N ALA A 76 -10.56 -7.65 -9.21
CA ALA A 76 -9.55 -8.60 -9.65
C ALA A 76 -8.69 -9.12 -8.49
N HIS A 77 -8.26 -8.23 -7.59
CA HIS A 77 -7.48 -8.62 -6.41
C HIS A 77 -8.29 -9.38 -5.38
N VAL A 78 -9.55 -9.00 -5.15
CA VAL A 78 -10.49 -9.71 -4.27
C VAL A 78 -10.68 -11.16 -4.74
N VAL A 79 -10.89 -11.36 -6.04
CA VAL A 79 -11.02 -12.69 -6.65
C VAL A 79 -9.69 -13.43 -6.60
N GLY A 80 -8.61 -12.78 -7.03
CA GLY A 80 -7.27 -13.39 -7.10
C GLY A 80 -6.73 -13.89 -5.76
N TRP A 81 -7.07 -13.20 -4.66
CA TRP A 81 -6.73 -13.66 -3.31
C TRP A 81 -7.80 -14.52 -2.64
N GLY A 82 -8.94 -14.77 -3.29
CA GLY A 82 -10.02 -15.60 -2.75
C GLY A 82 -10.68 -15.01 -1.50
N ILE A 83 -10.78 -13.67 -1.39
CA ILE A 83 -11.36 -12.98 -0.23
C ILE A 83 -12.78 -12.46 -0.44
N ALA A 84 -13.42 -12.76 -1.57
CA ALA A 84 -14.76 -12.28 -1.89
C ALA A 84 -15.81 -12.62 -0.81
N GLY A 85 -15.77 -13.84 -0.27
CA GLY A 85 -16.67 -14.28 0.81
C GLY A 85 -16.42 -13.64 2.17
N HIS A 86 -15.40 -12.77 2.30
CA HIS A 86 -15.00 -12.13 3.56
C HIS A 86 -15.25 -10.61 3.59
N LEU A 87 -15.67 -9.99 2.49
CA LEU A 87 -15.75 -8.54 2.36
C LEU A 87 -16.74 -7.89 3.34
N HIS A 88 -17.79 -8.60 3.73
CA HIS A 88 -18.84 -8.15 4.65
C HIS A 88 -18.53 -8.44 6.13
N LYS A 89 -17.46 -9.17 6.41
CA LYS A 89 -17.02 -9.45 7.80
C LYS A 89 -16.24 -8.26 8.33
N ALA A 90 -16.40 -7.99 9.62
CA ALA A 90 -15.58 -6.98 10.30
C ALA A 90 -14.10 -7.38 10.22
N MET A 91 -13.22 -6.44 9.98
CA MET A 91 -11.79 -6.69 9.76
C MET A 91 -11.15 -7.45 10.92
N HIS A 92 -11.54 -7.17 12.17
CA HIS A 92 -11.01 -7.87 13.34
C HIS A 92 -11.42 -9.36 13.41
N GLN A 93 -12.43 -9.79 12.65
CA GLN A 93 -12.85 -11.20 12.55
C GLN A 93 -12.07 -11.98 11.49
N LEU A 94 -11.29 -11.28 10.69
CA LEU A 94 -10.45 -11.90 9.66
C LEU A 94 -9.11 -12.34 10.26
N SER A 95 -8.55 -13.42 9.72
CA SER A 95 -7.17 -13.79 10.02
C SER A 95 -6.20 -12.69 9.61
N ALA A 96 -5.03 -12.62 10.24
CA ALA A 96 -3.99 -11.65 9.88
C ALA A 96 -3.63 -11.72 8.37
N GLY A 97 -3.57 -12.92 7.80
CA GLY A 97 -3.34 -13.10 6.37
C GLY A 97 -4.47 -12.54 5.50
N SER A 98 -5.74 -12.71 5.91
CA SER A 98 -6.89 -12.15 5.19
C SER A 98 -6.93 -10.62 5.31
N GLN A 99 -6.63 -10.07 6.48
CA GLN A 99 -6.48 -8.62 6.66
C GLN A 99 -5.38 -8.05 5.77
N ARG A 100 -4.25 -8.77 5.64
CA ARG A 100 -3.14 -8.39 4.77
C ARG A 100 -3.55 -8.39 3.29
N LYS A 101 -4.29 -9.41 2.84
CA LYS A 101 -4.84 -9.47 1.48
C LYS A 101 -5.75 -8.28 1.18
N VAL A 102 -6.66 -7.94 2.09
CA VAL A 102 -7.53 -6.76 1.97
C VAL A 102 -6.69 -5.49 1.85
N LEU A 103 -5.69 -5.32 2.73
CA LEU A 103 -4.80 -4.16 2.70
C LEU A 103 -4.07 -4.04 1.34
N MET A 104 -3.51 -5.14 0.83
CA MET A 104 -2.82 -5.15 -0.45
C MET A 104 -3.77 -4.89 -1.64
N ALA A 105 -4.98 -5.47 -1.61
CA ALA A 105 -5.99 -5.20 -2.63
C ALA A 105 -6.36 -3.71 -2.70
N GLY A 106 -6.62 -3.09 -1.55
CA GLY A 106 -6.89 -1.65 -1.47
C GLY A 106 -5.72 -0.78 -1.91
N ALA A 107 -4.50 -1.15 -1.53
CA ALA A 107 -3.28 -0.45 -1.93
C ALA A 107 -3.11 -0.44 -3.46
N LEU A 108 -3.22 -1.60 -4.09
CA LEU A 108 -3.06 -1.74 -5.54
C LEU A 108 -4.20 -1.06 -6.31
N ALA A 109 -5.44 -1.21 -5.83
CA ALA A 109 -6.62 -0.59 -6.44
C ALA A 109 -6.70 0.92 -6.23
N SER A 110 -5.99 1.49 -5.25
CA SER A 110 -6.05 2.92 -4.93
C SER A 110 -5.64 3.82 -6.09
N GLY A 111 -4.75 3.34 -6.98
CA GLY A 111 -4.18 4.16 -8.03
C GLY A 111 -3.41 5.37 -7.51
N ALA A 112 -3.13 5.44 -6.20
CA ALA A 112 -2.47 6.58 -5.57
C ALA A 112 -1.13 6.88 -6.24
N PRO A 113 -0.80 8.16 -6.52
CA PRO A 113 0.47 8.55 -7.09
C PRO A 113 1.68 8.01 -6.31
N LEU A 114 1.59 7.94 -4.99
CA LEU A 114 2.57 7.29 -4.12
C LEU A 114 1.87 6.21 -3.31
N THR A 115 2.27 4.95 -3.50
CA THR A 115 1.74 3.80 -2.74
C THR A 115 2.85 3.19 -1.92
N LEU A 116 2.66 3.12 -0.60
CA LEU A 116 3.65 2.68 0.38
C LEU A 116 3.21 1.35 0.99
N LEU A 117 4.07 0.33 0.91
CA LEU A 117 3.82 -1.01 1.43
C LEU A 117 4.91 -1.40 2.43
N ASP A 118 4.53 -1.70 3.67
CA ASP A 118 5.43 -2.16 4.73
C ASP A 118 5.28 -3.67 4.96
N GLU A 119 6.36 -4.41 4.77
CA GLU A 119 6.43 -5.87 4.94
C GLU A 119 5.22 -6.60 4.31
N PRO A 120 4.98 -6.42 3.00
CA PRO A 120 3.73 -6.85 2.37
C PRO A 120 3.51 -8.37 2.39
N LEU A 121 4.57 -9.17 2.54
CA LEU A 121 4.48 -10.63 2.57
C LEU A 121 4.13 -11.19 3.95
N ALA A 122 4.23 -10.39 5.01
CA ALA A 122 4.07 -10.87 6.37
C ALA A 122 2.68 -11.49 6.59
N GLY A 123 2.65 -12.72 7.09
CA GLY A 123 1.42 -13.46 7.40
C GLY A 123 0.70 -14.05 6.18
N LEU A 124 1.27 -13.93 4.97
CA LEU A 124 0.68 -14.53 3.77
C LEU A 124 1.15 -15.97 3.57
N ALA A 125 0.23 -16.82 3.14
CA ALA A 125 0.55 -18.18 2.67
C ALA A 125 1.25 -18.12 1.29
N LYS A 126 2.00 -19.18 0.94
CA LYS A 126 2.82 -19.27 -0.28
C LYS A 126 2.06 -18.88 -1.56
N ALA A 127 0.83 -19.36 -1.74
CA ALA A 127 0.01 -19.02 -2.92
C ALA A 127 -0.34 -17.53 -2.97
N SER A 128 -0.62 -16.91 -1.82
CA SER A 128 -0.92 -15.48 -1.72
C SER A 128 0.31 -14.62 -1.97
N ILE A 129 1.49 -15.08 -1.53
CA ILE A 129 2.77 -14.44 -1.85
C ILE A 129 3.01 -14.47 -3.36
N ALA A 130 2.83 -15.63 -4.01
CA ALA A 130 2.99 -15.76 -5.45
C ALA A 130 2.08 -14.81 -6.22
N TYR A 131 0.81 -14.69 -5.81
CA TYR A 131 -0.12 -13.73 -6.40
C TYR A 131 0.35 -12.28 -6.22
N LEU A 132 0.80 -11.90 -5.02
CA LEU A 132 1.30 -10.55 -4.76
C LEU A 132 2.51 -10.21 -5.63
N LEU A 133 3.48 -11.12 -5.74
CA LEU A 133 4.66 -10.91 -6.57
C LEU A 133 4.29 -10.73 -8.04
N GLN A 134 3.31 -11.49 -8.56
CA GLN A 134 2.79 -11.28 -9.91
C GLN A 134 2.09 -9.92 -10.07
N ALA A 135 1.33 -9.48 -9.07
CA ALA A 135 0.69 -8.17 -9.08
C ALA A 135 1.73 -7.05 -9.09
N LEU A 136 2.75 -7.14 -8.23
CA LEU A 136 3.87 -6.18 -8.19
C LEU A 136 4.66 -6.16 -9.51
N GLN A 137 4.86 -7.32 -10.13
CA GLN A 137 5.50 -7.42 -11.45
C GLN A 137 4.69 -6.66 -12.52
N ARG A 138 3.38 -6.79 -12.52
CA ARG A 138 2.49 -6.05 -13.44
C ARG A 138 2.59 -4.55 -13.22
N GLU A 139 2.55 -4.10 -11.96
CA GLU A 139 2.74 -2.68 -11.60
C GLU A 139 4.10 -2.14 -12.07
N ALA A 140 5.17 -2.90 -11.84
CA ALA A 140 6.52 -2.51 -12.25
C ALA A 140 6.69 -2.43 -13.78
N SER A 141 5.91 -3.21 -14.52
CA SER A 141 5.91 -3.26 -15.99
C SER A 141 4.94 -2.25 -16.61
N ALA A 142 4.15 -1.52 -15.80
CA ALA A 142 3.19 -0.53 -16.29
C ALA A 142 3.90 0.65 -16.98
N PRO A 143 3.25 1.31 -17.97
CA PRO A 143 3.84 2.45 -18.65
C PRO A 143 4.21 3.58 -17.68
N ARG A 144 5.34 4.23 -17.94
CA ARG A 144 5.84 5.37 -17.12
C ARG A 144 4.88 6.56 -17.06
N THR A 145 3.96 6.65 -18.01
CA THR A 145 2.94 7.69 -18.10
C THR A 145 1.91 7.63 -16.96
N SER A 146 1.86 6.51 -16.21
CA SER A 146 0.97 6.42 -15.06
C SER A 146 1.29 7.43 -13.95
N GLY A 147 2.55 7.88 -13.85
CA GLY A 147 3.01 8.77 -12.79
C GLY A 147 2.93 8.16 -11.39
N ARG A 148 2.72 6.84 -11.29
CA ARG A 148 2.64 6.12 -10.02
C ARG A 148 4.01 5.65 -9.55
N VAL A 149 4.28 5.84 -8.27
CA VAL A 149 5.46 5.31 -7.57
C VAL A 149 4.98 4.31 -6.51
N LEU A 150 5.51 3.10 -6.57
CA LEU A 150 5.30 2.06 -5.57
C LEU A 150 6.58 1.89 -4.76
N VAL A 151 6.50 2.07 -3.46
CA VAL A 151 7.61 1.88 -2.53
C VAL A 151 7.29 0.71 -1.62
N VAL A 152 8.17 -0.27 -1.59
CA VAL A 152 8.02 -1.47 -0.76
C VAL A 152 9.17 -1.54 0.22
N ALA A 153 8.86 -1.57 1.50
CA ALA A 153 9.82 -1.84 2.57
C ALA A 153 9.79 -3.32 2.92
N HIS A 154 10.92 -3.99 2.74
CA HIS A 154 11.08 -5.41 3.04
C HIS A 154 12.53 -5.71 3.44
N TYR A 155 12.79 -6.87 4.03
CA TYR A 155 14.14 -7.26 4.43
C TYR A 155 14.99 -7.76 3.26
N ASP A 156 14.37 -8.19 2.16
CA ASP A 156 15.05 -8.61 0.93
C ASP A 156 14.47 -7.92 -0.33
N ALA A 157 14.99 -8.27 -1.48
CA ALA A 157 14.61 -7.68 -2.77
C ALA A 157 13.29 -8.20 -3.36
N LEU A 158 12.59 -9.11 -2.68
CA LEU A 158 11.39 -9.78 -3.18
C LEU A 158 11.63 -10.50 -4.53
N GLY A 159 12.72 -11.28 -4.60
CA GLY A 159 13.10 -12.00 -5.81
C GLY A 159 13.62 -11.08 -6.93
N ASP A 160 13.29 -11.41 -8.17
CA ASP A 160 13.79 -10.75 -9.37
C ASP A 160 12.86 -9.64 -9.91
N LEU A 161 12.09 -8.99 -9.02
CA LEU A 161 11.24 -7.88 -9.43
C LEU A 161 12.09 -6.72 -10.01
N PRO A 162 11.64 -6.08 -11.11
CA PRO A 162 12.42 -5.07 -11.81
C PRO A 162 12.37 -3.71 -11.08
N TRP A 163 12.91 -3.68 -9.85
CA TRP A 163 13.01 -2.45 -9.07
C TRP A 163 13.87 -1.41 -9.79
N ARG A 164 13.38 -0.19 -9.92
CA ARG A 164 14.15 0.93 -10.49
C ARG A 164 15.25 1.41 -9.56
N HIS A 165 14.92 1.45 -8.29
CA HIS A 165 15.82 1.92 -7.24
C HIS A 165 15.72 0.98 -6.05
N ARG A 166 16.84 0.76 -5.42
CA ARG A 166 16.95 0.01 -4.17
C ARG A 166 17.72 0.85 -3.16
N VAL A 167 17.12 1.07 -2.01
CA VAL A 167 17.74 1.79 -0.90
C VAL A 167 17.98 0.79 0.21
N VAL A 168 19.23 0.68 0.65
CA VAL A 168 19.62 -0.13 1.82
C VAL A 168 19.80 0.82 2.98
N LEU A 169 19.01 0.61 4.03
CA LEU A 169 19.15 1.38 5.27
C LEU A 169 20.24 0.77 6.13
N PRO A 170 21.07 1.58 6.80
CA PRO A 170 22.07 1.08 7.74
C PRO A 170 21.39 0.38 8.93
N GLU A 171 22.07 -0.61 9.50
CA GLU A 171 21.63 -1.30 10.72
C GLU A 171 21.81 -0.41 11.97
#